data_9df244e2e361e6d452bc38d8cb0d3ea8
#
_entry.id   9df244e2e361e6d452bc38d8cb0d3ea8
#
_cell.length_a   1.000
_cell.length_b   1.000
_cell.length_c   1.000
_cell.angle_alpha   90.00
_cell.angle_beta   90.00
_cell.angle_gamma   90.00
#
_symmetry.space_group_name_H-M   'P 1'
#
loop_
_entity.id
_entity.type
_entity.pdbx_description
1 polymer ?
#
loop_
_entity_poly.entity_id
_entity_poly.type
_entity_poly.pdbx_seq_one_letter_code
_entity_poly.pdbx_strand_id
1 'polypeptide(L)'
;VVFHKNLGPLVSAEEMTRCIHCTRCVRFGQEIAGVMELGMRGRGEHSEIVTFVGRTVDSELSGNMIDLCPVGALTSKPFRYAARTWELARRKSVSPHDSLGSNLVVQVKGDRVMRVLPLDNEAVNECWISDRDRFSYEALGSAERLASPRVKLNGEWRDVDWATALEVVAGGLKDVVSKHGGSAIGVLASTQSTLEELALASRLARGLGCGNVDHRLRQGDFADDRALAGIPWLGMPIADVGTLDRVLVVGSFLRKDHPLIAQRLRQAAKRGTQVTMLHAVDDDWLMPVAHKAIVPPSGMPAALAAIVVAAAQGAGKPVPAALAGIEPRASAQAIAASLLAGSKRAVFLGNAAVQHAEAAQI
;
A
#
# COMPACT_ATOMS: atom_id res chain seq x y z
N VAL A 1 30.43 0.86 27.64
CA VAL A 1 30.39 -0.29 26.69
C VAL A 1 29.05 -0.26 25.99
N VAL A 2 29.07 -0.17 24.65
CA VAL A 2 27.87 -0.21 23.84
C VAL A 2 27.63 -1.65 23.40
N PHE A 3 26.49 -2.20 23.75
CA PHE A 3 26.12 -3.55 23.35
C PHE A 3 25.42 -3.54 21.98
N HIS A 4 25.67 -4.57 21.19
CA HIS A 4 24.93 -4.83 19.95
C HIS A 4 23.45 -5.03 20.27
N LYS A 5 22.58 -4.41 19.47
CA LYS A 5 21.13 -4.49 19.62
C LYS A 5 20.52 -5.08 18.36
N ASN A 6 19.69 -6.08 18.52
CA ASN A 6 18.95 -6.62 17.38
C ASN A 6 17.66 -5.82 17.18
N LEU A 7 17.60 -5.07 16.07
CA LEU A 7 16.42 -4.30 15.66
C LEU A 7 15.56 -5.01 14.60
N GLY A 8 15.84 -6.26 14.31
CA GLY A 8 15.14 -7.02 13.27
C GLY A 8 15.99 -7.19 12.01
N PRO A 9 15.38 -7.64 10.89
CA PRO A 9 16.10 -7.98 9.67
C PRO A 9 16.49 -6.75 8.82
N LEU A 10 15.84 -5.61 8.98
CA LEU A 10 15.94 -4.47 8.07
C LEU A 10 16.90 -3.38 8.57
N VAL A 11 16.89 -3.09 9.86
CA VAL A 11 17.66 -2.01 10.48
C VAL A 11 18.81 -2.59 11.30
N SER A 12 20.02 -2.09 11.04
CA SER A 12 21.22 -2.42 11.82
C SER A 12 21.50 -1.37 12.89
N ALA A 13 21.77 -1.81 14.12
CA ALA A 13 22.20 -0.99 15.24
C ALA A 13 23.59 -1.41 15.78
N GLU A 14 24.46 -1.89 14.91
CA GLU A 14 25.80 -2.33 15.30
C GLU A 14 26.74 -1.14 15.60
N GLU A 15 26.56 -0.01 14.92
CA GLU A 15 27.40 1.18 15.07
C GLU A 15 26.85 2.17 16.10
N MET A 16 26.21 1.67 17.17
CA MET A 16 25.59 2.52 18.20
C MET A 16 26.60 3.38 18.97
N THR A 17 27.88 3.11 18.87
CA THR A 17 28.93 4.03 19.36
C THR A 17 28.92 5.40 18.71
N ARG A 18 28.33 5.51 17.50
CA ARG A 18 28.12 6.79 16.78
C ARG A 18 26.93 7.57 17.30
N CYS A 19 26.07 6.96 18.15
CA CYS A 19 24.84 7.59 18.59
C CYS A 19 25.12 8.85 19.44
N ILE A 20 24.53 9.98 19.05
CA ILE A 20 24.60 11.25 19.79
C ILE A 20 23.38 11.50 20.67
N HIS A 21 22.58 10.50 20.92
CA HIS A 21 21.37 10.53 21.76
C HIS A 21 20.35 11.62 21.37
N CYS A 22 20.27 11.98 20.10
CA CYS A 22 19.37 13.03 19.60
C CYS A 22 17.88 12.64 19.62
N THR A 23 17.56 11.39 19.91
CA THR A 23 16.22 10.81 20.05
C THR A 23 15.32 10.93 18.80
N ARG A 24 15.83 11.33 17.63
CA ARG A 24 15.02 11.44 16.40
C ARG A 24 14.32 10.13 16.05
N CYS A 25 15.02 8.99 16.18
CA CYS A 25 14.43 7.65 15.93
C CYS A 25 13.31 7.32 16.93
N VAL A 26 13.46 7.68 18.20
CA VAL A 26 12.43 7.48 19.24
C VAL A 26 11.21 8.34 18.93
N ARG A 27 11.42 9.65 18.67
CA ARG A 27 10.32 10.58 18.36
C ARG A 27 9.60 10.21 17.07
N PHE A 28 10.34 9.74 16.06
CA PHE A 28 9.73 9.22 14.83
C PHE A 28 8.76 8.09 15.13
N GLY A 29 9.17 7.11 15.93
CA GLY A 29 8.30 6.01 16.36
C GLY A 29 7.04 6.51 17.02
N GLN A 30 7.16 7.38 18.03
CA GLN A 30 6.03 7.91 18.80
C GLN A 30 5.11 8.82 18.00
N GLU A 31 5.68 9.71 17.19
CA GLU A 31 4.92 10.79 16.58
C GLU A 31 4.44 10.45 15.17
N ILE A 32 5.24 9.78 14.35
CA ILE A 32 4.96 9.49 12.95
C ILE A 32 4.48 8.06 12.76
N ALA A 33 5.26 7.06 13.20
CA ALA A 33 4.90 5.65 13.05
C ALA A 33 3.75 5.22 13.98
N GLY A 34 3.54 5.94 15.09
CA GLY A 34 2.45 5.69 16.03
C GLY A 34 2.74 4.58 17.05
N VAL A 35 3.96 4.07 17.09
CA VAL A 35 4.40 3.03 18.01
C VAL A 35 5.79 3.33 18.56
N MET A 36 5.93 3.24 19.87
CA MET A 36 7.22 3.45 20.54
C MET A 36 8.01 2.14 20.63
N GLU A 37 8.68 1.77 19.56
CA GLU A 37 9.52 0.57 19.50
C GLU A 37 10.94 0.83 20.02
N LEU A 38 11.41 2.06 19.90
CA LEU A 38 12.67 2.54 20.46
C LEU A 38 12.40 3.51 21.60
N GLY A 39 13.22 3.43 22.63
CA GLY A 39 13.22 4.34 23.77
C GLY A 39 14.63 4.72 24.17
N MET A 40 14.75 5.74 25.04
CA MET A 40 16.02 6.09 25.67
C MET A 40 16.01 5.57 27.12
N ARG A 41 17.01 4.77 27.46
CA ARG A 41 17.23 4.25 28.81
C ARG A 41 18.42 4.95 29.45
N GLY A 42 18.39 5.10 30.75
CA GLY A 42 19.47 5.72 31.52
C GLY A 42 19.46 7.25 31.46
N ARG A 43 20.51 7.86 32.01
CA ARG A 43 20.70 9.32 32.04
C ARG A 43 22.19 9.66 31.98
N GLY A 44 22.49 10.89 31.56
CA GLY A 44 23.86 11.37 31.40
C GLY A 44 24.68 10.51 30.46
N GLU A 45 25.90 10.18 30.82
CA GLU A 45 26.81 9.35 30.05
C GLU A 45 26.37 7.89 29.87
N HIS A 46 25.44 7.43 30.72
CA HIS A 46 24.85 6.09 30.66
C HIS A 46 23.55 6.03 29.84
N SER A 47 23.21 7.10 29.15
CA SER A 47 22.05 7.09 28.26
C SER A 47 22.29 6.21 27.03
N GLU A 48 21.30 5.44 26.64
CA GLU A 48 21.36 4.62 25.43
C GLU A 48 19.99 4.48 24.77
N ILE A 49 19.97 4.38 23.44
CA ILE A 49 18.78 4.04 22.67
C ILE A 49 18.63 2.53 22.66
N VAL A 50 17.48 2.04 23.08
CA VAL A 50 17.17 0.60 23.22
C VAL A 50 15.79 0.30 22.63
N THR A 51 15.58 -0.97 22.27
CA THR A 51 14.24 -1.48 21.98
C THR A 51 13.54 -1.82 23.30
N PHE A 52 12.21 -1.82 23.28
CA PHE A 52 11.41 -2.24 24.41
C PHE A 52 11.57 -3.75 24.62
N VAL A 53 12.19 -4.15 25.75
CA VAL A 53 12.36 -5.55 26.19
C VAL A 53 12.93 -6.46 25.08
N GLY A 54 13.89 -5.97 24.29
CA GLY A 54 14.54 -6.77 23.24
C GLY A 54 13.65 -7.09 22.01
N ARG A 55 12.50 -6.46 21.89
CA ARG A 55 11.65 -6.60 20.70
C ARG A 55 12.32 -6.00 19.47
N THR A 56 11.98 -6.53 18.31
CA THR A 56 12.39 -5.96 17.01
C THR A 56 11.56 -4.74 16.68
N VAL A 57 12.05 -3.91 15.78
CA VAL A 57 11.27 -2.81 15.18
C VAL A 57 10.44 -3.39 14.05
N ASP A 58 9.11 -3.23 14.11
CA ASP A 58 8.12 -3.91 13.24
C ASP A 58 7.13 -2.93 12.60
N SER A 59 7.34 -1.64 12.75
CA SER A 59 6.52 -0.63 12.05
C SER A 59 6.74 -0.70 10.53
N GLU A 60 5.68 -0.57 9.75
CA GLU A 60 5.72 -0.51 8.29
C GLU A 60 6.50 0.68 7.73
N LEU A 61 6.93 1.58 8.61
CA LEU A 61 7.71 2.78 8.29
C LEU A 61 9.11 2.76 8.92
N SER A 62 9.52 1.63 9.51
CA SER A 62 10.71 1.55 10.36
C SER A 62 12.01 1.97 9.65
N GLY A 63 12.13 1.69 8.36
CA GLY A 63 13.29 2.06 7.56
C GLY A 63 13.57 3.55 7.47
N ASN A 64 12.57 4.42 7.72
CA ASN A 64 12.80 5.86 7.75
C ASN A 64 13.70 6.31 8.91
N MET A 65 13.84 5.50 9.95
CA MET A 65 14.79 5.77 11.05
C MET A 65 16.24 5.79 10.55
N ILE A 66 16.54 5.09 9.46
CA ILE A 66 17.88 5.08 8.83
C ILE A 66 18.21 6.46 8.28
N ASP A 67 17.25 7.08 7.57
CA ASP A 67 17.45 8.41 6.98
C ASP A 67 17.46 9.51 8.04
N LEU A 68 16.69 9.34 9.11
CA LEU A 68 16.63 10.28 10.22
C LEU A 68 17.88 10.27 11.10
N CYS A 69 18.66 9.18 11.10
CA CYS A 69 19.85 9.05 11.92
C CYS A 69 21.02 9.87 11.33
N PRO A 70 21.39 11.03 11.94
CA PRO A 70 22.33 11.94 11.31
C PRO A 70 23.77 11.43 11.33
N VAL A 71 24.06 10.43 12.16
CA VAL A 71 25.43 9.91 12.41
C VAL A 71 25.63 8.49 11.90
N GLY A 72 24.61 7.88 11.29
CA GLY A 72 24.68 6.50 10.79
C GLY A 72 24.86 5.46 11.90
N ALA A 73 24.31 5.72 13.08
CA ALA A 73 24.21 4.71 14.13
C ALA A 73 23.16 3.65 13.78
N LEU A 74 22.10 4.06 13.07
CA LEU A 74 21.13 3.16 12.44
C LEU A 74 21.39 3.13 10.94
N THR A 75 21.49 1.93 10.38
CA THR A 75 21.81 1.74 8.95
C THR A 75 20.96 0.62 8.36
N SER A 76 20.85 0.60 7.02
CA SER A 76 20.17 -0.48 6.31
C SER A 76 20.99 -1.76 6.36
N LYS A 77 20.46 -2.85 6.90
CA LYS A 77 21.16 -4.15 6.90
C LYS A 77 21.44 -4.66 5.49
N PRO A 78 20.49 -4.67 4.54
CA PRO A 78 20.75 -5.17 3.19
C PRO A 78 21.78 -4.35 2.42
N PHE A 79 21.84 -3.03 2.67
CA PHE A 79 22.77 -2.15 1.96
C PHE A 79 24.13 -2.00 2.67
N ARG A 80 24.23 -2.39 3.95
CA ARG A 80 25.45 -2.22 4.74
C ARG A 80 26.66 -2.86 4.04
N TYR A 81 27.74 -2.10 3.89
CA TYR A 81 28.99 -2.50 3.21
C TYR A 81 28.85 -2.81 1.72
N ALA A 82 27.69 -2.64 1.08
CA ALA A 82 27.48 -2.99 -0.32
C ALA A 82 28.10 -2.00 -1.30
N ALA A 83 28.03 -0.69 -1.02
CA ALA A 83 28.61 0.36 -1.85
C ALA A 83 28.78 1.68 -1.09
N ARG A 84 29.59 2.58 -1.66
CA ARG A 84 29.69 3.97 -1.21
C ARG A 84 28.74 4.87 -1.97
N THR A 85 28.31 5.97 -1.35
CA THR A 85 27.30 6.87 -1.93
C THR A 85 27.73 7.47 -3.27
N TRP A 86 29.01 7.78 -3.45
CA TRP A 86 29.56 8.35 -4.69
C TRP A 86 29.68 7.35 -5.86
N GLU A 87 29.57 6.04 -5.58
CA GLU A 87 29.56 5.01 -6.62
C GLU A 87 28.17 4.81 -7.24
N LEU A 88 27.14 5.46 -6.68
CA LEU A 88 25.75 5.20 -6.99
C LEU A 88 25.17 6.28 -7.90
N ALA A 89 24.68 5.89 -9.06
CA ALA A 89 23.82 6.73 -9.88
C ALA A 89 22.42 6.83 -9.27
N ARG A 90 21.82 8.03 -9.33
CA ARG A 90 20.49 8.31 -8.78
C ARG A 90 19.46 8.41 -9.90
N ARG A 91 18.36 7.72 -9.76
CA ARG A 91 17.22 7.76 -10.70
C ARG A 91 15.94 8.05 -9.93
N LYS A 92 15.14 8.98 -10.43
CA LYS A 92 13.80 9.24 -9.92
C LYS A 92 12.87 8.12 -10.36
N SER A 93 11.96 7.71 -9.49
CA SER A 93 10.96 6.68 -9.75
C SER A 93 9.72 6.92 -8.90
N VAL A 94 8.72 6.08 -9.10
CA VAL A 94 7.46 6.08 -8.35
C VAL A 94 7.27 4.68 -7.77
N SER A 95 6.66 4.60 -6.59
CA SER A 95 6.38 3.33 -5.92
C SER A 95 5.48 2.44 -6.77
N PRO A 96 5.85 1.17 -7.00
CA PRO A 96 4.97 0.17 -7.61
C PRO A 96 4.07 -0.53 -6.59
N HIS A 97 4.18 -0.21 -5.30
CA HIS A 97 3.58 -1.01 -4.22
C HIS A 97 2.43 -0.32 -3.51
N ASP A 98 2.39 0.98 -3.46
CA ASP A 98 1.33 1.71 -2.80
C ASP A 98 0.41 2.45 -3.78
N SER A 99 -0.80 2.76 -3.33
CA SER A 99 -1.80 3.47 -4.12
C SER A 99 -1.57 4.99 -4.22
N LEU A 100 -0.58 5.52 -3.49
CA LEU A 100 -0.24 6.95 -3.48
C LEU A 100 0.67 7.35 -4.63
N GLY A 101 1.44 6.38 -5.17
CA GLY A 101 2.51 6.69 -6.10
C GLY A 101 3.66 7.43 -5.41
N SER A 102 4.08 6.98 -4.24
CA SER A 102 5.18 7.58 -3.46
C SER A 102 6.40 7.82 -4.32
N ASN A 103 6.98 9.01 -4.20
CA ASN A 103 8.13 9.42 -4.99
C ASN A 103 9.41 8.82 -4.41
N LEU A 104 10.24 8.23 -5.27
CA LEU A 104 11.39 7.45 -4.90
C LEU A 104 12.66 7.94 -5.60
N VAL A 105 13.80 7.74 -4.92
CA VAL A 105 15.14 7.77 -5.52
C VAL A 105 15.69 6.37 -5.52
N VAL A 106 15.79 5.77 -6.68
CA VAL A 106 16.44 4.47 -6.87
C VAL A 106 17.94 4.73 -7.10
N GLN A 107 18.76 4.10 -6.28
CA GLN A 107 20.22 4.19 -6.40
C GLN A 107 20.77 2.89 -7.00
N VAL A 108 21.52 3.04 -8.10
CA VAL A 108 22.02 1.92 -8.90
C VAL A 108 23.53 1.97 -9.04
N LYS A 109 24.14 0.78 -9.11
CA LYS A 109 25.56 0.59 -9.47
C LYS A 109 25.63 -0.37 -10.65
N GLY A 110 26.08 0.14 -11.81
CA GLY A 110 25.93 -0.59 -13.07
C GLY A 110 24.44 -0.79 -13.40
N ASP A 111 24.06 -2.04 -13.55
CA ASP A 111 22.71 -2.52 -13.85
C ASP A 111 21.93 -3.00 -12.60
N ARG A 112 22.55 -2.90 -11.40
CA ARG A 112 21.97 -3.39 -10.16
C ARG A 112 21.39 -2.28 -9.30
N VAL A 113 20.14 -2.46 -8.84
CA VAL A 113 19.54 -1.62 -7.79
C VAL A 113 20.20 -1.96 -6.45
N MET A 114 20.75 -0.95 -5.80
CA MET A 114 21.50 -1.11 -4.55
C MET A 114 20.68 -0.69 -3.33
N ARG A 115 19.84 0.34 -3.45
CA ARG A 115 18.86 0.77 -2.44
C ARG A 115 17.82 1.72 -3.01
N VAL A 116 16.73 1.87 -2.27
CA VAL A 116 15.66 2.83 -2.56
C VAL A 116 15.52 3.80 -1.39
N LEU A 117 15.40 5.08 -1.68
CA LEU A 117 15.26 6.17 -0.72
C LEU A 117 14.02 7.00 -1.06
N PRO A 118 13.42 7.73 -0.10
CA PRO A 118 12.37 8.68 -0.41
C PRO A 118 12.91 9.82 -1.29
N LEU A 119 12.04 10.31 -2.17
CA LEU A 119 12.17 11.62 -2.80
C LEU A 119 11.09 12.50 -2.21
N ASP A 120 11.50 13.63 -1.64
CA ASP A 120 10.58 14.54 -0.96
C ASP A 120 9.50 15.06 -1.89
N ASN A 121 8.25 14.89 -1.50
CA ASN A 121 7.07 15.44 -2.16
C ASN A 121 5.94 15.64 -1.12
N GLU A 122 5.78 16.87 -0.65
CA GLU A 122 4.79 17.23 0.37
C GLU A 122 3.35 16.88 -0.04
N ALA A 123 3.04 16.96 -1.34
CA ALA A 123 1.71 16.67 -1.86
C ALA A 123 1.38 15.16 -1.84
N VAL A 124 2.38 14.28 -1.85
CA VAL A 124 2.21 12.82 -1.98
C VAL A 124 2.68 12.09 -0.73
N ASN A 125 3.99 11.92 -0.57
CA ASN A 125 4.59 11.09 0.48
C ASN A 125 5.35 11.88 1.54
N GLU A 126 5.29 13.23 1.52
CA GLU A 126 6.14 14.07 2.37
C GLU A 126 7.61 13.67 2.16
N CYS A 127 8.29 13.25 3.21
CA CYS A 127 9.66 12.70 3.14
C CYS A 127 9.72 11.20 3.52
N TRP A 128 8.58 10.51 3.53
CA TRP A 128 8.47 9.14 4.03
C TRP A 128 8.24 8.14 2.91
N ILE A 129 8.72 6.90 3.11
CA ILE A 129 8.35 5.73 2.30
C ILE A 129 8.08 4.53 3.20
N SER A 130 7.31 3.58 2.70
CA SER A 130 7.07 2.32 3.39
C SER A 130 8.32 1.43 3.36
N ASP A 131 8.42 0.50 4.31
CA ASP A 131 9.48 -0.50 4.30
C ASP A 131 9.36 -1.44 3.10
N ARG A 132 8.13 -1.66 2.59
CA ARG A 132 7.89 -2.38 1.35
C ARG A 132 8.60 -1.69 0.18
N ASP A 133 8.45 -0.39 0.01
CA ASP A 133 9.12 0.36 -1.04
C ASP A 133 10.63 0.39 -0.87
N ARG A 134 11.08 0.51 0.38
CA ARG A 134 12.50 0.64 0.69
C ARG A 134 13.30 -0.62 0.43
N PHE A 135 12.72 -1.81 0.66
CA PHE A 135 13.45 -3.08 0.69
C PHE A 135 13.04 -4.08 -0.39
N SER A 136 11.91 -3.90 -1.08
CA SER A 136 11.42 -4.83 -2.11
C SER A 136 12.38 -5.00 -3.29
N TYR A 137 13.29 -4.06 -3.53
CA TYR A 137 14.29 -4.13 -4.60
C TYR A 137 15.20 -5.37 -4.50
N GLU A 138 15.32 -5.98 -3.33
CA GLU A 138 16.12 -7.20 -3.16
C GLU A 138 15.62 -8.35 -4.04
N ALA A 139 14.31 -8.40 -4.28
CA ALA A 139 13.71 -9.40 -5.18
C ALA A 139 14.19 -9.28 -6.63
N LEU A 140 14.65 -8.10 -7.06
CA LEU A 140 15.18 -7.90 -8.43
C LEU A 140 16.46 -8.69 -8.68
N GLY A 141 17.24 -8.94 -7.64
CA GLY A 141 18.49 -9.70 -7.70
C GLY A 141 18.35 -11.18 -7.33
N SER A 142 17.14 -11.69 -7.13
CA SER A 142 16.91 -13.10 -6.77
C SER A 142 17.36 -14.03 -7.89
N ALA A 143 18.02 -15.12 -7.51
CA ALA A 143 18.41 -16.18 -8.44
C ALA A 143 17.21 -16.93 -9.05
N GLU A 144 16.04 -16.86 -8.42
CA GLU A 144 14.79 -17.45 -8.90
C GLU A 144 14.11 -16.61 -9.99
N ARG A 145 14.57 -15.38 -10.21
CA ARG A 145 14.02 -14.48 -11.23
C ARG A 145 14.47 -14.95 -12.62
N LEU A 146 13.52 -15.02 -13.56
CA LEU A 146 13.84 -15.27 -14.96
C LEU A 146 14.68 -14.12 -15.53
N ALA A 147 15.87 -14.44 -16.04
CA ALA A 147 16.80 -13.46 -16.63
C ALA A 147 16.77 -13.45 -18.16
N SER A 148 16.24 -14.52 -18.77
CA SER A 148 16.11 -14.69 -20.22
C SER A 148 14.75 -15.29 -20.59
N PRO A 149 14.26 -15.07 -21.82
CA PRO A 149 13.07 -15.78 -22.31
C PRO A 149 13.30 -17.29 -22.37
N ARG A 150 12.26 -18.05 -22.07
CA ARG A 150 12.30 -19.53 -22.14
C ARG A 150 11.15 -20.04 -22.98
N VAL A 151 11.44 -20.96 -23.85
CA VAL A 151 10.46 -21.61 -24.73
C VAL A 151 10.47 -23.13 -24.50
N LYS A 152 9.28 -23.73 -24.42
CA LYS A 152 9.12 -25.16 -24.29
C LYS A 152 9.07 -25.78 -25.67
N LEU A 153 10.15 -26.48 -26.06
CA LEU A 153 10.26 -27.18 -27.35
C LEU A 153 10.35 -28.69 -27.08
N ASN A 154 9.46 -29.46 -27.69
CA ASN A 154 9.39 -30.91 -27.53
C ASN A 154 9.34 -31.39 -26.06
N GLY A 155 8.65 -30.64 -25.21
CA GLY A 155 8.52 -30.96 -23.78
C GLY A 155 9.63 -30.44 -22.87
N GLU A 156 10.73 -29.92 -23.41
CA GLU A 156 11.87 -29.38 -22.67
C GLU A 156 11.89 -27.83 -22.70
N TRP A 157 12.20 -27.22 -21.57
CA TRP A 157 12.41 -25.77 -21.47
C TRP A 157 13.83 -25.41 -21.93
N ARG A 158 13.93 -24.48 -22.88
CA ARG A 158 15.19 -23.93 -23.38
C ARG A 158 15.23 -22.43 -23.26
N ASP A 159 16.35 -21.89 -22.82
CA ASP A 159 16.62 -20.45 -22.85
C ASP A 159 16.88 -20.03 -24.30
N VAL A 160 16.25 -18.95 -24.72
CA VAL A 160 16.33 -18.45 -26.10
C VAL A 160 16.53 -16.92 -26.06
N ASP A 161 16.92 -16.35 -27.19
CA ASP A 161 16.95 -14.90 -27.36
C ASP A 161 15.54 -14.32 -27.56
N TRP A 162 15.43 -13.01 -27.43
CA TRP A 162 14.15 -12.32 -27.57
C TRP A 162 13.55 -12.45 -28.98
N ALA A 163 14.36 -12.47 -30.04
CA ALA A 163 13.88 -12.61 -31.41
C ALA A 163 13.16 -13.95 -31.60
N THR A 164 13.82 -15.04 -31.20
CA THR A 164 13.25 -16.39 -31.23
C THR A 164 11.97 -16.49 -30.36
N ALA A 165 12.00 -15.95 -29.16
CA ALA A 165 10.83 -15.95 -28.28
C ALA A 165 9.62 -15.25 -28.91
N LEU A 166 9.84 -14.05 -29.49
CA LEU A 166 8.78 -13.27 -30.11
C LEU A 166 8.23 -13.95 -31.39
N GLU A 167 9.07 -14.61 -32.17
CA GLU A 167 8.61 -15.41 -33.33
C GLU A 167 7.70 -16.55 -32.90
N VAL A 168 8.07 -17.28 -31.85
CA VAL A 168 7.25 -18.38 -31.32
C VAL A 168 5.92 -17.85 -30.79
N VAL A 169 5.92 -16.73 -30.05
CA VAL A 169 4.70 -16.11 -29.54
C VAL A 169 3.81 -15.63 -30.69
N ALA A 170 4.37 -14.89 -31.66
CA ALA A 170 3.61 -14.37 -32.79
C ALA A 170 3.02 -15.50 -33.66
N GLY A 171 3.79 -16.56 -33.92
CA GLY A 171 3.32 -17.75 -34.62
C GLY A 171 2.18 -18.43 -33.88
N GLY A 172 2.36 -18.69 -32.58
CA GLY A 172 1.35 -19.35 -31.75
C GLY A 172 0.06 -18.56 -31.66
N LEU A 173 0.12 -17.23 -31.48
CA LEU A 173 -1.06 -16.37 -31.45
C LEU A 173 -1.81 -16.36 -32.79
N LYS A 174 -1.09 -16.27 -33.93
CA LYS A 174 -1.69 -16.34 -35.27
C LYS A 174 -2.37 -17.68 -35.50
N ASP A 175 -1.76 -18.76 -35.06
CA ASP A 175 -2.32 -20.12 -35.16
C ASP A 175 -3.62 -20.26 -34.35
N VAL A 176 -3.66 -19.74 -33.13
CA VAL A 176 -4.86 -19.76 -32.29
C VAL A 176 -5.97 -18.93 -32.96
N VAL A 177 -5.66 -17.72 -33.44
CA VAL A 177 -6.65 -16.87 -34.12
C VAL A 177 -7.20 -17.55 -35.37
N SER A 178 -6.34 -18.17 -36.18
CA SER A 178 -6.78 -18.83 -37.42
C SER A 178 -7.65 -20.05 -37.18
N LYS A 179 -7.39 -20.82 -36.10
CA LYS A 179 -8.09 -22.06 -35.78
C LYS A 179 -9.34 -21.87 -34.92
N HIS A 180 -9.31 -20.90 -34.01
CA HIS A 180 -10.31 -20.77 -32.96
C HIS A 180 -10.91 -19.36 -32.84
N GLY A 181 -10.38 -18.39 -33.61
CA GLY A 181 -10.78 -16.99 -33.51
C GLY A 181 -10.13 -16.24 -32.34
N GLY A 182 -10.22 -14.92 -32.39
CA GLY A 182 -9.64 -14.03 -31.36
C GLY A 182 -10.25 -14.20 -29.96
N SER A 183 -11.50 -14.67 -29.87
CA SER A 183 -12.17 -14.94 -28.59
C SER A 183 -11.56 -16.10 -27.78
N ALA A 184 -10.73 -16.94 -28.41
CA ALA A 184 -9.99 -17.99 -27.73
C ALA A 184 -8.72 -17.48 -27.01
N ILE A 185 -8.39 -16.20 -27.18
CA ILE A 185 -7.27 -15.56 -26.50
C ILE A 185 -7.80 -14.81 -25.28
N GLY A 186 -7.03 -14.80 -24.18
CA GLY A 186 -7.25 -13.98 -23.02
C GLY A 186 -5.97 -13.25 -22.63
N VAL A 187 -6.10 -12.01 -22.18
CA VAL A 187 -5.00 -11.20 -21.64
C VAL A 187 -5.28 -10.92 -20.18
N LEU A 188 -4.40 -11.38 -19.30
CA LEU A 188 -4.41 -11.05 -17.88
C LEU A 188 -3.21 -10.16 -17.57
N ALA A 189 -3.45 -8.89 -17.30
CA ALA A 189 -2.42 -7.92 -16.98
C ALA A 189 -2.20 -7.79 -15.46
N SER A 190 -1.03 -7.30 -15.06
CA SER A 190 -0.76 -6.97 -13.67
C SER A 190 -1.28 -5.58 -13.34
N THR A 191 -1.84 -5.39 -12.14
CA THR A 191 -2.19 -4.06 -11.61
C THR A 191 -0.96 -3.18 -11.34
N GLN A 192 0.24 -3.76 -11.33
CA GLN A 192 1.52 -3.07 -11.16
C GLN A 192 2.21 -2.75 -12.49
N SER A 193 1.59 -3.10 -13.62
CA SER A 193 2.08 -2.74 -14.95
C SER A 193 2.03 -1.22 -15.16
N THR A 194 2.95 -0.72 -15.98
CA THR A 194 2.92 0.69 -16.39
C THR A 194 1.73 0.99 -17.31
N LEU A 195 1.37 2.26 -17.42
CA LEU A 195 0.30 2.68 -18.33
C LEU A 195 0.59 2.26 -19.78
N GLU A 196 1.86 2.35 -20.19
CA GLU A 196 2.33 1.96 -21.50
C GLU A 196 2.15 0.45 -21.76
N GLU A 197 2.52 -0.39 -20.78
CA GLU A 197 2.33 -1.85 -20.86
C GLU A 197 0.85 -2.21 -20.96
N LEU A 198 -0.01 -1.60 -20.14
CA LEU A 198 -1.47 -1.84 -20.18
C LEU A 198 -2.09 -1.38 -21.51
N ALA A 199 -1.65 -0.23 -22.03
CA ALA A 199 -2.11 0.29 -23.32
C ALA A 199 -1.69 -0.63 -24.47
N LEU A 200 -0.44 -1.11 -24.47
CA LEU A 200 0.08 -2.03 -25.51
C LEU A 200 -0.62 -3.39 -25.43
N ALA A 201 -0.82 -3.95 -24.23
CA ALA A 201 -1.53 -5.20 -24.02
C ALA A 201 -2.97 -5.12 -24.55
N SER A 202 -3.68 -4.03 -24.24
CA SER A 202 -5.04 -3.79 -24.73
C SER A 202 -5.10 -3.64 -26.28
N ARG A 203 -4.13 -2.92 -26.87
CA ARG A 203 -4.04 -2.75 -28.33
C ARG A 203 -3.72 -4.08 -29.04
N LEU A 204 -2.80 -4.88 -28.48
CA LEU A 204 -2.47 -6.20 -29.02
C LEU A 204 -3.70 -7.12 -28.98
N ALA A 205 -4.40 -7.19 -27.85
CA ALA A 205 -5.62 -7.99 -27.71
C ALA A 205 -6.66 -7.62 -28.77
N ARG A 206 -6.99 -6.35 -28.90
CA ARG A 206 -7.97 -5.85 -29.89
C ARG A 206 -7.52 -6.09 -31.33
N GLY A 207 -6.22 -5.93 -31.60
CA GLY A 207 -5.64 -6.23 -32.93
C GLY A 207 -5.74 -7.69 -33.30
N LEU A 208 -5.81 -8.59 -32.33
CA LEU A 208 -6.04 -10.04 -32.53
C LEU A 208 -7.54 -10.42 -32.52
N GLY A 209 -8.44 -9.45 -32.41
CA GLY A 209 -9.88 -9.69 -32.27
C GLY A 209 -10.29 -10.25 -30.92
N CYS A 210 -9.45 -10.08 -29.90
CA CYS A 210 -9.71 -10.54 -28.53
C CYS A 210 -10.39 -9.43 -27.71
N GLY A 211 -11.54 -9.73 -27.10
CA GLY A 211 -12.24 -8.89 -26.13
C GLY A 211 -11.93 -9.23 -24.67
N ASN A 212 -11.25 -10.34 -24.41
CA ASN A 212 -11.01 -10.88 -23.07
C ASN A 212 -9.75 -10.27 -22.46
N VAL A 213 -9.88 -9.09 -21.87
CA VAL A 213 -8.77 -8.38 -21.19
C VAL A 213 -9.18 -8.12 -19.75
N ASP A 214 -8.39 -8.60 -18.80
CA ASP A 214 -8.61 -8.39 -17.37
C ASP A 214 -7.28 -8.16 -16.64
N HIS A 215 -7.38 -7.61 -15.43
CA HIS A 215 -6.25 -7.38 -14.53
C HIS A 215 -6.55 -7.89 -13.11
N ARG A 216 -7.70 -8.46 -12.86
CA ARG A 216 -8.18 -8.91 -11.55
C ARG A 216 -7.95 -10.41 -11.41
N LEU A 217 -7.27 -10.80 -10.32
CA LEU A 217 -7.03 -12.20 -10.00
C LEU A 217 -8.20 -12.89 -9.31
N ARG A 218 -9.20 -12.12 -8.86
CA ARG A 218 -10.39 -12.62 -8.17
C ARG A 218 -11.63 -12.25 -8.95
N GLN A 219 -12.59 -13.14 -8.93
CA GLN A 219 -13.93 -12.82 -9.39
C GLN A 219 -14.54 -11.81 -8.43
N GLY A 220 -14.83 -10.61 -8.91
CA GLY A 220 -15.49 -9.54 -8.20
C GLY A 220 -16.88 -9.26 -8.75
N ASP A 221 -17.56 -8.29 -8.18
CA ASP A 221 -18.79 -7.75 -8.71
C ASP A 221 -18.47 -6.66 -9.74
N PHE A 222 -19.01 -6.79 -10.93
CA PHE A 222 -18.77 -5.88 -12.07
C PHE A 222 -20.03 -5.11 -12.47
N ALA A 223 -21.08 -5.17 -11.65
CA ALA A 223 -22.37 -4.58 -11.98
C ALA A 223 -22.25 -3.07 -12.24
N ASP A 224 -21.42 -2.38 -11.49
CA ASP A 224 -21.23 -0.93 -11.58
C ASP A 224 -20.14 -0.47 -12.57
N ASP A 225 -19.38 -1.38 -13.17
CA ASP A 225 -18.30 -1.02 -14.11
C ASP A 225 -18.78 -0.13 -15.27
N ARG A 226 -20.05 -0.27 -15.67
CA ARG A 226 -20.67 0.56 -16.72
C ARG A 226 -21.26 1.87 -16.20
N ALA A 227 -21.54 1.95 -14.91
CA ALA A 227 -22.13 3.13 -14.28
C ALA A 227 -21.06 4.15 -13.85
N LEU A 228 -19.82 3.72 -13.72
CA LEU A 228 -18.70 4.58 -13.36
C LEU A 228 -18.40 5.56 -14.48
N ALA A 229 -18.68 6.83 -14.23
CA ALA A 229 -18.32 7.92 -15.14
C ALA A 229 -16.87 8.35 -14.89
N GLY A 230 -15.97 7.90 -15.76
CA GLY A 230 -14.55 8.27 -15.69
C GLY A 230 -13.66 7.26 -14.93
N ILE A 231 -12.48 7.72 -14.57
CA ILE A 231 -11.47 6.90 -13.87
C ILE A 231 -11.67 7.05 -12.36
N PRO A 232 -11.82 5.95 -11.59
CA PRO A 232 -11.86 6.00 -10.13
C PRO A 232 -10.59 6.68 -9.57
N TRP A 233 -10.76 7.61 -8.67
CA TRP A 233 -9.67 8.31 -7.99
C TRP A 233 -10.04 8.60 -6.54
N LEU A 234 -9.08 9.07 -5.73
CA LEU A 234 -9.27 9.31 -4.30
C LEU A 234 -10.40 10.32 -3.98
N GLY A 235 -10.82 11.14 -4.94
CA GLY A 235 -11.85 12.18 -4.76
C GLY A 235 -11.30 13.48 -4.15
N MET A 236 -10.03 13.48 -3.73
CA MET A 236 -9.35 14.64 -3.15
C MET A 236 -7.83 14.54 -3.35
N PRO A 237 -7.07 15.65 -3.24
CA PRO A 237 -5.61 15.61 -3.13
C PRO A 237 -5.17 14.79 -1.91
N ILE A 238 -4.08 14.03 -2.03
CA ILE A 238 -3.56 13.19 -0.94
C ILE A 238 -3.22 14.04 0.30
N ALA A 239 -2.70 15.24 0.11
CA ALA A 239 -2.41 16.17 1.20
C ALA A 239 -3.64 16.53 2.03
N ASP A 240 -4.82 16.59 1.40
CA ASP A 240 -6.07 16.98 2.05
C ASP A 240 -6.61 15.88 2.99
N VAL A 241 -6.16 14.64 2.87
CA VAL A 241 -6.48 13.56 3.82
C VAL A 241 -6.17 13.99 5.26
N GLY A 242 -5.09 14.74 5.45
CA GLY A 242 -4.72 15.30 6.76
C GLY A 242 -5.65 16.41 7.29
N THR A 243 -6.57 16.93 6.47
CA THR A 243 -7.49 18.02 6.85
C THR A 243 -8.91 17.55 7.17
N LEU A 244 -9.18 16.25 6.98
CA LEU A 244 -10.48 15.65 7.26
C LEU A 244 -10.81 15.71 8.76
N ASP A 245 -12.07 15.88 9.09
CA ASP A 245 -12.57 15.85 10.46
C ASP A 245 -13.33 14.56 10.80
N ARG A 246 -13.90 13.88 9.77
CA ARG A 246 -14.61 12.60 9.93
C ARG A 246 -14.23 11.66 8.79
N VAL A 247 -13.84 10.44 9.14
CA VAL A 247 -13.41 9.43 8.18
C VAL A 247 -14.04 8.09 8.53
N LEU A 248 -14.66 7.45 7.55
CA LEU A 248 -15.04 6.04 7.60
C LEU A 248 -14.15 5.26 6.65
N VAL A 249 -13.45 4.26 7.15
CA VAL A 249 -12.65 3.33 6.35
C VAL A 249 -13.33 1.98 6.34
N VAL A 250 -13.61 1.46 5.15
CA VAL A 250 -14.36 0.23 4.92
C VAL A 250 -13.46 -0.80 4.27
N GLY A 251 -13.32 -1.96 4.89
CA GLY A 251 -12.66 -3.11 4.30
C GLY A 251 -11.17 -2.91 3.96
N SER A 252 -10.41 -2.23 4.82
CA SER A 252 -8.96 -2.04 4.63
C SER A 252 -8.17 -2.46 5.86
N PHE A 253 -7.09 -3.20 5.63
CA PHE A 253 -5.97 -3.32 6.58
C PHE A 253 -5.09 -2.07 6.47
N LEU A 254 -5.65 -0.91 6.82
CA LEU A 254 -5.14 0.42 6.48
C LEU A 254 -3.63 0.57 6.73
N ARG A 255 -3.16 0.11 7.87
CA ARG A 255 -1.76 0.18 8.28
C ARG A 255 -0.84 -0.65 7.36
N LYS A 256 -1.28 -1.83 6.94
CA LYS A 256 -0.50 -2.76 6.11
C LYS A 256 -0.64 -2.45 4.61
N ASP A 257 -1.86 -2.15 4.17
CA ASP A 257 -2.15 -1.90 2.75
C ASP A 257 -1.66 -0.51 2.31
N HIS A 258 -1.90 0.52 3.15
CA HIS A 258 -1.67 1.93 2.84
C HIS A 258 -0.95 2.67 3.99
N PRO A 259 0.31 2.33 4.30
CA PRO A 259 1.03 2.84 5.48
C PRO A 259 1.11 4.36 5.54
N LEU A 260 1.25 5.04 4.40
CA LEU A 260 1.37 6.50 4.36
C LEU A 260 0.01 7.20 4.47
N ILE A 261 -1.09 6.59 3.98
CA ILE A 261 -2.46 7.08 4.29
C ILE A 261 -2.73 6.88 5.79
N ALA A 262 -2.36 5.72 6.35
CA ALA A 262 -2.48 5.48 7.78
C ALA A 262 -1.70 6.52 8.60
N GLN A 263 -0.50 6.88 8.17
CA GLN A 263 0.31 7.93 8.80
C GLN A 263 -0.40 9.29 8.76
N ARG A 264 -0.92 9.72 7.61
CA ARG A 264 -1.67 11.00 7.48
C ARG A 264 -2.91 11.03 8.35
N LEU A 265 -3.69 9.95 8.37
CA LEU A 265 -4.87 9.82 9.24
C LEU A 265 -4.49 9.79 10.73
N ARG A 266 -3.37 9.17 11.09
CA ARG A 266 -2.83 9.17 12.46
C ARG A 266 -2.51 10.60 12.92
N GLN A 267 -1.84 11.38 12.06
CA GLN A 267 -1.57 12.78 12.35
C GLN A 267 -2.86 13.62 12.46
N ALA A 268 -3.83 13.35 11.60
CA ALA A 268 -5.15 14.00 11.68
C ALA A 268 -5.89 13.60 12.95
N ALA A 269 -5.90 12.32 13.33
CA ALA A 269 -6.54 11.83 14.56
C ALA A 269 -5.96 12.46 15.82
N LYS A 270 -4.64 12.70 15.87
CA LYS A 270 -4.00 13.45 16.96
C LYS A 270 -4.51 14.91 17.07
N ARG A 271 -5.01 15.48 15.97
CA ARG A 271 -5.60 16.83 15.93
C ARG A 271 -7.11 16.84 16.09
N GLY A 272 -7.74 15.69 16.35
CA GLY A 272 -9.17 15.57 16.64
C GLY A 272 -10.04 14.96 15.54
N THR A 273 -9.46 14.54 14.42
CA THR A 273 -10.20 13.78 13.40
C THR A 273 -10.72 12.49 14.00
N GLN A 274 -12.01 12.23 13.84
CA GLN A 274 -12.60 10.96 14.24
C GLN A 274 -12.53 9.97 13.09
N VAL A 275 -11.75 8.92 13.31
CA VAL A 275 -11.60 7.81 12.36
C VAL A 275 -12.49 6.68 12.82
N THR A 276 -13.29 6.15 11.89
CA THR A 276 -14.19 5.01 12.09
C THR A 276 -13.75 3.86 11.23
N MET A 277 -13.80 2.65 11.78
CA MET A 277 -13.44 1.41 11.12
C MET A 277 -14.66 0.53 10.91
N LEU A 278 -14.86 0.06 9.66
CA LEU A 278 -15.74 -1.06 9.34
C LEU A 278 -14.89 -2.12 8.64
N HIS A 279 -14.63 -3.23 9.31
CA HIS A 279 -13.72 -4.26 8.82
C HIS A 279 -14.06 -5.64 9.35
N ALA A 280 -13.45 -6.68 8.77
CA ALA A 280 -13.63 -8.06 9.19
C ALA A 280 -12.78 -8.45 10.42
N VAL A 281 -11.73 -7.71 10.70
CA VAL A 281 -10.77 -7.98 11.79
C VAL A 281 -10.55 -6.71 12.60
N ASP A 282 -10.50 -6.85 13.92
CA ASP A 282 -10.12 -5.76 14.84
C ASP A 282 -8.60 -5.72 14.98
N ASP A 283 -7.93 -5.14 13.98
CA ASP A 283 -6.48 -4.91 14.01
C ASP A 283 -6.12 -3.54 14.62
N ASP A 284 -4.90 -3.46 15.11
CA ASP A 284 -4.38 -2.23 15.69
C ASP A 284 -3.86 -1.27 14.59
N TRP A 285 -4.57 -0.16 14.39
CA TRP A 285 -4.18 0.87 13.43
C TRP A 285 -3.14 1.86 13.95
N LEU A 286 -2.69 1.68 15.20
CA LEU A 286 -1.74 2.57 15.87
C LEU A 286 -2.22 4.03 15.92
N MET A 287 -3.55 4.23 15.98
CA MET A 287 -4.19 5.52 16.14
C MET A 287 -5.52 5.37 16.89
N PRO A 288 -6.04 6.45 17.50
CA PRO A 288 -7.39 6.43 18.06
C PRO A 288 -8.44 6.13 16.98
N VAL A 289 -9.28 5.14 17.22
CA VAL A 289 -10.45 4.81 16.41
C VAL A 289 -11.69 5.12 17.21
N ALA A 290 -12.51 6.08 16.73
CA ALA A 290 -13.69 6.57 17.45
C ALA A 290 -14.80 5.51 17.50
N HIS A 291 -15.05 4.83 16.38
CA HIS A 291 -16.05 3.78 16.30
C HIS A 291 -15.50 2.60 15.52
N LYS A 292 -15.83 1.39 15.96
CA LYS A 292 -15.47 0.14 15.28
C LYS A 292 -16.73 -0.67 14.98
N ALA A 293 -16.87 -1.09 13.74
CA ALA A 293 -17.85 -2.08 13.29
C ALA A 293 -17.10 -3.29 12.74
N ILE A 294 -16.98 -4.32 13.57
CA ILE A 294 -16.33 -5.57 13.17
C ILE A 294 -17.41 -6.55 12.77
N VAL A 295 -17.43 -6.90 11.48
CA VAL A 295 -18.44 -7.78 10.88
C VAL A 295 -17.77 -8.78 9.94
N PRO A 296 -18.31 -9.99 9.76
CA PRO A 296 -17.79 -10.91 8.76
C PRO A 296 -17.84 -10.25 7.36
N PRO A 297 -17.00 -10.65 6.40
CA PRO A 297 -17.02 -10.08 5.05
C PRO A 297 -18.43 -10.03 4.44
N SER A 298 -19.19 -11.12 4.51
CA SER A 298 -20.59 -11.19 4.04
C SER A 298 -21.57 -10.25 4.75
N GLY A 299 -21.21 -9.72 5.90
CA GLY A 299 -22.03 -8.75 6.64
C GLY A 299 -21.71 -7.27 6.31
N MET A 300 -20.69 -7.01 5.49
CA MET A 300 -20.27 -5.66 5.16
C MET A 300 -21.35 -4.84 4.43
N PRO A 301 -22.04 -5.36 3.38
CA PRO A 301 -23.09 -4.62 2.72
C PRO A 301 -24.25 -4.26 3.67
N ALA A 302 -24.70 -5.22 4.50
CA ALA A 302 -25.76 -4.97 5.47
C ALA A 302 -25.40 -3.94 6.54
N ALA A 303 -24.12 -3.95 7.00
CA ALA A 303 -23.64 -2.96 7.95
C ALA A 303 -23.60 -1.55 7.34
N LEU A 304 -23.14 -1.42 6.10
CA LEU A 304 -23.16 -0.15 5.37
C LEU A 304 -24.56 0.35 5.10
N ALA A 305 -25.46 -0.52 4.65
CA ALA A 305 -26.88 -0.22 4.45
C ALA A 305 -27.50 0.37 5.73
N ALA A 306 -27.24 -0.24 6.89
CA ALA A 306 -27.72 0.28 8.16
C ALA A 306 -27.13 1.69 8.50
N ILE A 307 -25.86 1.93 8.17
CA ILE A 307 -25.23 3.26 8.35
C ILE A 307 -25.86 4.28 7.41
N VAL A 308 -26.14 3.92 6.14
CA VAL A 308 -26.81 4.80 5.17
C VAL A 308 -28.22 5.16 5.63
N VAL A 309 -29.00 4.18 6.10
CA VAL A 309 -30.35 4.43 6.66
C VAL A 309 -30.28 5.37 7.85
N ALA A 310 -29.37 5.12 8.80
CA ALA A 310 -29.17 5.99 9.96
C ALA A 310 -28.77 7.41 9.56
N ALA A 311 -27.90 7.53 8.55
CA ALA A 311 -27.46 8.83 8.04
C ALA A 311 -28.59 9.59 7.33
N ALA A 312 -29.42 8.90 6.54
CA ALA A 312 -30.59 9.50 5.90
C ALA A 312 -31.61 10.01 6.95
N GLN A 313 -31.92 9.19 7.97
CA GLN A 313 -32.79 9.57 9.08
C GLN A 313 -32.22 10.78 9.86
N GLY A 314 -30.93 10.73 10.23
CA GLY A 314 -30.27 11.80 10.96
C GLY A 314 -30.17 13.11 10.18
N ALA A 315 -30.13 13.05 8.85
CA ALA A 315 -30.11 14.21 7.96
C ALA A 315 -31.51 14.69 7.54
N GLY A 316 -32.58 14.04 7.99
CA GLY A 316 -33.96 14.34 7.57
C GLY A 316 -34.22 14.08 6.07
N LYS A 317 -33.47 13.16 5.46
CA LYS A 317 -33.61 12.79 4.04
C LYS A 317 -34.39 11.49 3.89
N PRO A 318 -35.08 11.29 2.77
CA PRO A 318 -35.78 10.01 2.53
C PRO A 318 -34.76 8.86 2.47
N VAL A 319 -35.11 7.75 3.10
CA VAL A 319 -34.35 6.49 2.98
C VAL A 319 -34.50 5.96 1.56
N PRO A 320 -33.41 5.52 0.89
CA PRO A 320 -33.50 4.90 -0.42
C PRO A 320 -34.46 3.71 -0.41
N ALA A 321 -35.30 3.58 -1.44
CA ALA A 321 -36.34 2.55 -1.49
C ALA A 321 -35.77 1.12 -1.37
N ALA A 322 -34.59 0.88 -1.93
CA ALA A 322 -33.87 -0.40 -1.81
C ALA A 322 -33.46 -0.77 -0.37
N LEU A 323 -33.40 0.20 0.54
CA LEU A 323 -33.02 0.03 1.94
C LEU A 323 -34.21 0.18 2.90
N ALA A 324 -35.45 0.25 2.36
CA ALA A 324 -36.66 0.34 3.16
C ALA A 324 -36.81 -0.90 4.06
N GLY A 325 -37.16 -0.67 5.33
CA GLY A 325 -37.34 -1.76 6.30
C GLY A 325 -36.05 -2.17 7.05
N ILE A 326 -34.89 -1.59 6.73
CA ILE A 326 -33.68 -1.80 7.54
C ILE A 326 -33.74 -0.93 8.79
N GLU A 327 -33.67 -1.55 9.96
CA GLU A 327 -33.61 -0.85 11.25
C GLU A 327 -32.12 -0.73 11.68
N PRO A 328 -31.57 0.50 11.74
CA PRO A 328 -30.18 0.70 12.12
C PRO A 328 -29.98 0.46 13.63
N ARG A 329 -29.02 -0.40 13.97
CA ARG A 329 -28.59 -0.62 15.35
C ARG A 329 -27.85 0.59 15.92
N ALA A 330 -27.71 0.68 17.23
CA ALA A 330 -27.06 1.78 17.92
C ALA A 330 -25.64 2.08 17.39
N SER A 331 -24.88 1.07 17.01
CA SER A 331 -23.54 1.24 16.41
C SER A 331 -23.59 1.97 15.05
N ALA A 332 -24.53 1.61 14.17
CA ALA A 332 -24.72 2.27 12.90
C ALA A 332 -25.19 3.72 13.08
N GLN A 333 -26.09 3.97 14.05
CA GLN A 333 -26.54 5.33 14.41
C GLN A 333 -25.39 6.21 14.92
N ALA A 334 -24.51 5.66 15.77
CA ALA A 334 -23.35 6.40 16.28
C ALA A 334 -22.35 6.76 15.17
N ILE A 335 -22.09 5.82 14.25
CA ILE A 335 -21.23 6.05 13.07
C ILE A 335 -21.84 7.15 12.18
N ALA A 336 -23.13 7.02 11.85
CA ALA A 336 -23.84 7.99 11.02
C ALA A 336 -23.85 9.39 11.66
N ALA A 337 -24.15 9.50 12.96
CA ALA A 337 -24.12 10.75 13.70
C ALA A 337 -22.73 11.38 13.69
N SER A 338 -21.67 10.60 13.89
CA SER A 338 -20.28 11.09 13.80
C SER A 338 -19.99 11.66 12.41
N LEU A 339 -20.34 10.93 11.33
CA LEU A 339 -20.12 11.41 9.96
C LEU A 339 -20.91 12.68 9.64
N LEU A 340 -22.18 12.76 10.09
CA LEU A 340 -23.02 13.93 9.85
C LEU A 340 -22.56 15.18 10.59
N ALA A 341 -21.92 15.02 11.73
CA ALA A 341 -21.35 16.12 12.51
C ALA A 341 -20.10 16.76 11.87
N GLY A 342 -19.52 16.11 10.85
CA GLY A 342 -18.34 16.61 10.17
C GLY A 342 -18.64 17.59 9.04
N SER A 343 -17.74 18.54 8.83
CA SER A 343 -17.73 19.43 7.68
C SER A 343 -16.87 18.90 6.55
N LYS A 344 -15.70 18.33 6.86
CA LYS A 344 -14.76 17.69 5.94
C LYS A 344 -14.74 16.19 6.20
N ARG A 345 -15.52 15.46 5.44
CA ARG A 345 -15.73 14.02 5.65
C ARG A 345 -15.40 13.20 4.42
N ALA A 346 -14.93 11.98 4.64
CA ALA A 346 -14.65 11.03 3.57
C ALA A 346 -15.02 9.60 3.98
N VAL A 347 -15.34 8.81 2.97
CA VAL A 347 -15.46 7.34 3.07
C VAL A 347 -14.40 6.74 2.15
N PHE A 348 -13.50 5.93 2.72
CA PHE A 348 -12.47 5.22 1.97
C PHE A 348 -12.83 3.75 1.85
N LEU A 349 -12.89 3.25 0.63
CA LEU A 349 -13.08 1.85 0.32
C LEU A 349 -11.72 1.16 0.14
N GLY A 350 -11.42 0.20 0.99
CA GLY A 350 -10.18 -0.57 0.90
C GLY A 350 -10.33 -1.83 0.04
N ASN A 351 -9.25 -2.62 -0.03
CA ASN A 351 -9.18 -3.79 -0.88
C ASN A 351 -10.29 -4.82 -0.64
N ALA A 352 -10.65 -5.07 0.63
CA ALA A 352 -11.71 -6.03 0.95
C ALA A 352 -13.11 -5.54 0.56
N ALA A 353 -13.32 -4.22 0.49
CA ALA A 353 -14.57 -3.64 0.03
C ALA A 353 -14.67 -3.67 -1.51
N VAL A 354 -13.65 -3.16 -2.21
CA VAL A 354 -13.67 -3.08 -3.68
C VAL A 354 -13.54 -4.44 -4.38
N GLN A 355 -13.04 -5.46 -3.69
CA GLN A 355 -12.95 -6.83 -4.18
C GLN A 355 -14.02 -7.75 -3.58
N HIS A 356 -15.04 -7.19 -2.93
CA HIS A 356 -16.15 -7.95 -2.35
C HIS A 356 -17.01 -8.57 -3.46
N ALA A 357 -17.63 -9.72 -3.16
CA ALA A 357 -18.56 -10.37 -4.10
C ALA A 357 -19.80 -9.53 -4.42
N GLU A 358 -20.12 -8.56 -3.56
CA GLU A 358 -21.21 -7.60 -3.69
C GLU A 358 -20.66 -6.16 -3.63
N ALA A 359 -19.54 -5.89 -4.32
CA ALA A 359 -18.89 -4.59 -4.28
C ALA A 359 -19.76 -3.44 -4.78
N ALA A 360 -20.65 -3.71 -5.74
CA ALA A 360 -21.63 -2.74 -6.24
C ALA A 360 -22.64 -2.28 -5.19
N GLN A 361 -22.84 -3.05 -4.13
CA GLN A 361 -23.74 -2.68 -3.02
C GLN A 361 -22.98 -1.92 -1.90
N ILE A 362 -21.66 -1.99 -1.91
CA ILE A 362 -20.78 -1.31 -0.97
C ILE A 362 -20.48 0.10 -1.45
#